data_f816a39a8c90c2348671539c9f877b98
#
_entry.id   f816a39a8c90c2348671539c9f877b98
#
_cell.length_a   1.000
_cell.length_b   1.000
_cell.length_c   1.000
_cell.angle_alpha   90.00
_cell.angle_beta   90.00
_cell.angle_gamma   90.00
#
_symmetry.space_group_name_H-M   'P 1'
#
loop_
_entity.id
_entity.type
_entity.pdbx_description
1 polymer ?
#
loop_
_entity_poly.entity_id
_entity_poly.type
_entity_poly.pdbx_seq_one_letter_code
_entity_poly.pdbx_strand_id
1 'polypeptide(L)'
;MIIYTTLPQDTLYKIANKYGTTISAIVGANAISNPDKLAIGQNLIIPVDNIKHIAKRGDTLYNISKYYDVPLDKIIEANPDITNPNNIYIGQAIYVPYGITPSRSAEINGYAIANISQRTISQIVPSLTYMAIFSYQVRADGSMYTLYEQNVINEARANTVAPLMVITNIGESGGFDSDLGHTILNDESVQNTLINNILSTLQNKNYYGVDVDFEFLYPEDREAYIAFLRKLKDAISPYGYTLSVAVAPKYRDNQPGILYEAHDYYAIGQIADRVIIMTYEWGYVYGAPQAIAPYNEVREVISYAVTRIAPNKILMGVPNYAYDWTLPFNTGDSAETLTNNQAIDRAIQYGANIEWDDKAKSPYYNYIDNNGKTHVVWFEDARSYQAKTDIVRDYNLAGMSIWTVNNYFAPLYGVINNNFDVIRVIE
;
A
#
# COMPACT_ATOMS: atom_id res chain seq x y z
N MET A 1 18.99 -1.42 -0.88
CA MET A 1 18.15 -2.66 -0.87
C MET A 1 18.15 -3.29 -2.24
N ILE A 2 18.27 -4.62 -2.33
CA ILE A 2 18.10 -5.37 -3.58
C ILE A 2 16.74 -6.08 -3.53
N ILE A 3 16.05 -6.12 -4.66
CA ILE A 3 14.92 -7.03 -4.86
C ILE A 3 15.41 -8.13 -5.80
N TYR A 4 15.53 -9.35 -5.28
CA TYR A 4 16.06 -10.50 -6.00
C TYR A 4 14.94 -11.48 -6.36
N THR A 5 14.77 -11.78 -7.64
CA THR A 5 13.84 -12.81 -8.11
C THR A 5 14.52 -14.18 -8.07
N THR A 6 13.96 -15.12 -7.35
CA THR A 6 14.50 -16.47 -7.18
C THR A 6 14.46 -17.26 -8.48
N LEU A 7 15.54 -18.00 -8.73
CA LEU A 7 15.75 -18.86 -9.90
C LEU A 7 15.68 -20.35 -9.51
N PRO A 8 15.50 -21.26 -10.48
CA PRO A 8 15.60 -22.69 -10.22
C PRO A 8 16.90 -23.07 -9.49
N GLN A 9 16.81 -23.90 -8.47
CA GLN A 9 17.92 -24.36 -7.61
C GLN A 9 18.55 -23.28 -6.70
N ASP A 10 17.92 -22.10 -6.56
CA ASP A 10 18.32 -21.15 -5.55
C ASP A 10 18.02 -21.68 -4.14
N THR A 11 18.89 -21.29 -3.22
CA THR A 11 18.70 -21.47 -1.78
C THR A 11 19.07 -20.17 -1.09
N LEU A 12 18.50 -19.91 0.09
CA LEU A 12 18.88 -18.74 0.89
C LEU A 12 20.39 -18.69 1.16
N TYR A 13 21.04 -19.87 1.30
CA TYR A 13 22.48 -19.96 1.47
C TYR A 13 23.26 -19.41 0.25
N LYS A 14 22.89 -19.83 -0.97
CA LYS A 14 23.54 -19.34 -2.20
C LYS A 14 23.32 -17.84 -2.38
N ILE A 15 22.08 -17.38 -2.12
CA ILE A 15 21.72 -15.95 -2.24
C ILE A 15 22.48 -15.12 -1.20
N ALA A 16 22.51 -15.57 0.08
CA ALA A 16 23.24 -14.89 1.14
C ALA A 16 24.73 -14.76 0.82
N ASN A 17 25.36 -15.83 0.34
CA ASN A 17 26.77 -15.82 -0.08
C ASN A 17 27.02 -14.90 -1.29
N LYS A 18 26.11 -14.91 -2.28
CA LYS A 18 26.21 -14.03 -3.46
C LYS A 18 26.26 -12.56 -3.07
N TYR A 19 25.43 -12.16 -2.10
CA TYR A 19 25.28 -10.77 -1.72
C TYR A 19 26.04 -10.37 -0.44
N GLY A 20 26.80 -11.29 0.15
CA GLY A 20 27.59 -11.00 1.37
C GLY A 20 26.76 -10.69 2.59
N THR A 21 25.58 -11.30 2.70
CA THR A 21 24.65 -11.18 3.86
C THR A 21 24.46 -12.53 4.54
N THR A 22 23.51 -12.63 5.45
CA THR A 22 23.18 -13.85 6.18
C THR A 22 21.80 -14.37 5.84
N ILE A 23 21.58 -15.69 5.97
CA ILE A 23 20.24 -16.29 5.84
C ILE A 23 19.26 -15.63 6.79
N SER A 24 19.67 -15.42 8.05
CA SER A 24 18.82 -14.78 9.07
C SER A 24 18.38 -13.36 8.67
N ALA A 25 19.27 -12.59 8.06
CA ALA A 25 18.94 -11.25 7.58
C ALA A 25 17.89 -11.29 6.44
N ILE A 26 18.06 -12.22 5.46
CA ILE A 26 17.08 -12.38 4.38
C ILE A 26 15.75 -12.87 4.94
N VAL A 27 15.75 -13.86 5.83
CA VAL A 27 14.54 -14.38 6.50
C VAL A 27 13.80 -13.27 7.24
N GLY A 28 14.52 -12.45 8.01
CA GLY A 28 13.93 -11.34 8.73
C GLY A 28 13.32 -10.26 7.83
N ALA A 29 14.04 -9.86 6.76
CA ALA A 29 13.59 -8.84 5.83
C ALA A 29 12.35 -9.24 5.01
N ASN A 30 12.08 -10.56 4.88
CA ASN A 30 10.97 -11.10 4.10
C ASN A 30 9.93 -11.84 4.95
N ALA A 31 10.15 -11.96 6.26
CA ALA A 31 9.31 -12.75 7.18
C ALA A 31 9.07 -14.19 6.69
N ILE A 32 10.11 -14.84 6.14
CA ILE A 32 10.02 -16.19 5.56
C ILE A 32 9.70 -17.20 6.66
N SER A 33 8.60 -17.93 6.51
CA SER A 33 8.12 -18.94 7.45
C SER A 33 8.96 -20.23 7.40
N ASN A 34 9.40 -20.64 6.22
CA ASN A 34 10.21 -21.83 5.98
C ASN A 34 11.45 -21.52 5.14
N PRO A 35 12.64 -21.37 5.79
CA PRO A 35 13.87 -21.03 5.10
C PRO A 35 14.39 -22.07 4.10
N ASP A 36 13.92 -23.32 4.19
CA ASP A 36 14.35 -24.41 3.33
C ASP A 36 13.58 -24.48 2.01
N LYS A 37 12.54 -23.67 1.86
CA LYS A 37 11.67 -23.68 0.68
C LYS A 37 11.48 -22.28 0.10
N LEU A 38 11.76 -22.14 -1.18
CA LEU A 38 11.50 -20.92 -1.96
C LEU A 38 10.65 -21.30 -3.19
N ALA A 39 9.72 -20.45 -3.57
CA ALA A 39 9.06 -20.57 -4.87
C ALA A 39 9.97 -19.98 -5.96
N ILE A 40 10.04 -20.59 -7.14
CA ILE A 40 10.69 -20.01 -8.30
C ILE A 40 9.91 -18.75 -8.69
N GLY A 41 10.60 -17.65 -8.97
CA GLY A 41 9.98 -16.35 -9.27
C GLY A 41 9.58 -15.53 -8.04
N GLN A 42 9.77 -16.03 -6.81
CA GLN A 42 9.54 -15.26 -5.58
C GLN A 42 10.51 -14.08 -5.51
N ASN A 43 10.01 -12.89 -5.23
CA ASN A 43 10.83 -11.70 -5.04
C ASN A 43 11.22 -11.53 -3.57
N LEU A 44 12.53 -11.50 -3.32
CA LEU A 44 13.12 -11.37 -1.98
C LEU A 44 13.81 -10.01 -1.82
N ILE A 45 13.55 -9.35 -0.71
CA ILE A 45 14.39 -8.25 -0.24
C ILE A 45 15.70 -8.83 0.30
N ILE A 46 16.81 -8.38 -0.26
CA ILE A 46 18.15 -8.69 0.25
C ILE A 46 18.65 -7.45 1.01
N PRO A 47 18.72 -7.52 2.35
CA PRO A 47 19.11 -6.37 3.17
C PRO A 47 20.64 -6.20 3.14
N VAL A 48 21.13 -5.41 2.20
CA VAL A 48 22.54 -5.01 2.07
C VAL A 48 22.60 -3.53 1.71
N ASP A 49 23.49 -2.81 2.37
CA ASP A 49 23.72 -1.40 2.09
C ASP A 49 24.78 -1.25 0.98
N ASN A 50 25.86 -2.01 1.10
CA ASN A 50 26.94 -2.06 0.12
C ASN A 50 27.52 -3.47 0.06
N ILE A 51 27.89 -3.93 -1.14
CA ILE A 51 28.65 -5.17 -1.33
C ILE A 51 30.12 -4.80 -1.59
N LYS A 52 31.02 -5.47 -0.86
CA LYS A 52 32.44 -5.45 -1.16
C LYS A 52 32.78 -6.63 -2.09
N HIS A 53 32.80 -6.36 -3.39
CA HIS A 53 33.25 -7.32 -4.38
C HIS A 53 34.78 -7.32 -4.47
N ILE A 54 35.41 -8.49 -4.38
CA ILE A 54 36.85 -8.64 -4.61
C ILE A 54 37.05 -9.05 -6.06
N ALA A 55 37.67 -8.19 -6.86
CA ALA A 55 37.83 -8.39 -8.27
C ALA A 55 38.66 -9.65 -8.58
N LYS A 56 38.17 -10.47 -9.50
CA LYS A 56 38.75 -11.72 -9.96
C LYS A 56 39.29 -11.55 -11.39
N ARG A 57 40.04 -12.55 -11.89
CA ARG A 57 40.52 -12.57 -13.27
C ARG A 57 39.34 -12.50 -14.26
N GLY A 58 39.35 -11.51 -15.13
CA GLY A 58 38.30 -11.27 -16.12
C GLY A 58 37.19 -10.31 -15.67
N ASP A 59 37.20 -9.85 -14.43
CA ASP A 59 36.27 -8.84 -13.97
C ASP A 59 36.56 -7.48 -14.62
N THR A 60 35.46 -6.78 -14.89
CA THR A 60 35.41 -5.37 -15.26
C THR A 60 34.33 -4.71 -14.47
N LEU A 61 34.36 -3.39 -14.25
CA LEU A 61 33.24 -2.68 -13.57
C LEU A 61 31.94 -2.90 -14.33
N TYR A 62 31.96 -3.00 -15.67
CA TYR A 62 30.78 -3.32 -16.47
C TYR A 62 30.23 -4.72 -16.18
N ASN A 63 31.08 -5.77 -16.12
CA ASN A 63 30.62 -7.12 -15.80
C ASN A 63 30.12 -7.22 -14.36
N ILE A 64 30.76 -6.50 -13.43
CA ILE A 64 30.32 -6.40 -12.02
C ILE A 64 28.96 -5.71 -11.96
N SER A 65 28.75 -4.62 -12.71
CA SER A 65 27.46 -3.94 -12.78
C SER A 65 26.34 -4.87 -13.26
N LYS A 66 26.61 -5.67 -14.30
CA LYS A 66 25.66 -6.67 -14.81
C LYS A 66 25.42 -7.82 -13.83
N TYR A 67 26.47 -8.29 -13.17
CA TYR A 67 26.37 -9.39 -12.21
C TYR A 67 25.50 -9.04 -11.00
N TYR A 68 25.60 -7.80 -10.54
CA TYR A 68 24.85 -7.30 -9.38
C TYR A 68 23.59 -6.52 -9.76
N ASP A 69 23.34 -6.28 -11.04
CA ASP A 69 22.24 -5.46 -11.55
C ASP A 69 22.22 -4.03 -10.95
N VAL A 70 23.41 -3.43 -10.88
CA VAL A 70 23.61 -2.05 -10.41
C VAL A 70 24.15 -1.21 -11.57
N PRO A 71 23.60 -0.02 -11.84
CA PRO A 71 24.10 0.87 -12.88
C PRO A 71 25.58 1.14 -12.72
N LEU A 72 26.34 1.09 -13.85
CA LEU A 72 27.79 1.23 -13.85
C LEU A 72 28.24 2.58 -13.29
N ASP A 73 27.53 3.65 -13.58
CA ASP A 73 27.76 5.00 -13.04
C ASP A 73 27.71 5.02 -11.52
N LYS A 74 26.77 4.30 -10.92
CA LYS A 74 26.66 4.20 -9.46
C LYS A 74 27.82 3.43 -8.83
N ILE A 75 28.33 2.40 -9.51
CA ILE A 75 29.54 1.72 -9.05
C ILE A 75 30.75 2.64 -9.14
N ILE A 76 30.89 3.42 -10.22
CA ILE A 76 31.97 4.40 -10.38
C ILE A 76 31.90 5.47 -9.27
N GLU A 77 30.72 6.03 -9.02
CA GLU A 77 30.48 7.02 -7.94
C GLU A 77 30.88 6.48 -6.55
N ALA A 78 30.57 5.21 -6.28
CA ALA A 78 30.88 4.56 -5.00
C ALA A 78 32.37 4.19 -4.83
N ASN A 79 33.17 4.31 -5.87
CA ASN A 79 34.59 3.96 -5.89
C ASN A 79 35.44 5.12 -6.42
N PRO A 80 35.50 6.27 -5.75
CA PRO A 80 36.17 7.46 -6.23
C PRO A 80 37.70 7.27 -6.37
N ASP A 81 38.26 6.27 -5.68
CA ASP A 81 39.67 5.91 -5.78
C ASP A 81 40.03 5.20 -7.09
N ILE A 82 39.04 4.76 -7.86
CA ILE A 82 39.22 4.16 -9.18
C ILE A 82 39.26 5.27 -10.25
N THR A 83 40.41 5.85 -10.44
CA THR A 83 40.60 6.98 -11.39
C THR A 83 40.40 6.58 -12.86
N ASN A 84 40.59 5.30 -13.20
CA ASN A 84 40.29 4.76 -14.53
C ASN A 84 39.33 3.56 -14.42
N PRO A 85 38.04 3.74 -14.74
CA PRO A 85 37.01 2.69 -14.67
C PRO A 85 37.28 1.45 -15.53
N ASN A 86 38.17 1.58 -16.55
CA ASN A 86 38.54 0.48 -17.43
C ASN A 86 39.72 -0.34 -16.90
N ASN A 87 40.33 0.05 -15.76
CA ASN A 87 41.54 -0.58 -15.24
C ASN A 87 41.36 -0.94 -13.75
N ILE A 88 40.80 -2.11 -13.50
CA ILE A 88 40.76 -2.72 -12.17
C ILE A 88 41.74 -3.93 -12.14
N TYR A 89 42.27 -4.28 -10.98
CA TYR A 89 43.20 -5.38 -10.83
C TYR A 89 42.69 -6.48 -9.90
N ILE A 90 43.16 -7.69 -10.11
CA ILE A 90 42.79 -8.87 -9.31
C ILE A 90 43.08 -8.59 -7.83
N GLY A 91 42.09 -8.86 -6.96
CA GLY A 91 42.18 -8.60 -5.53
C GLY A 91 41.71 -7.19 -5.11
N GLN A 92 41.45 -6.29 -6.07
CA GLN A 92 40.95 -4.96 -5.77
C GLN A 92 39.54 -5.06 -5.18
N ALA A 93 39.30 -4.31 -4.09
CA ALA A 93 37.97 -4.19 -3.53
C ALA A 93 37.15 -3.18 -4.34
N ILE A 94 35.98 -3.61 -4.82
CA ILE A 94 35.04 -2.78 -5.53
C ILE A 94 33.78 -2.69 -4.66
N TYR A 95 33.40 -1.49 -4.27
CA TYR A 95 32.15 -1.25 -3.52
C TYR A 95 30.99 -1.10 -4.49
N VAL A 96 30.00 -2.00 -4.39
CA VAL A 96 28.80 -1.98 -5.19
C VAL A 96 27.68 -1.43 -4.31
N PRO A 97 27.18 -0.22 -4.59
CA PRO A 97 26.18 0.43 -3.74
C PRO A 97 24.81 -0.18 -3.99
N TYR A 98 24.15 -0.57 -2.91
CA TYR A 98 22.76 -1.02 -2.93
C TYR A 98 21.86 -0.23 -1.97
N GLY A 99 22.46 0.54 -1.09
CA GLY A 99 21.74 1.43 -0.21
C GLY A 99 21.18 2.60 -1.02
N ILE A 100 19.86 2.72 -1.12
CA ILE A 100 19.24 3.97 -1.48
C ILE A 100 19.00 4.68 -0.15
N THR A 101 19.70 5.78 0.10
CA THR A 101 19.24 6.73 1.12
C THR A 101 17.88 7.20 0.65
N PRO A 102 16.83 7.20 1.51
CA PRO A 102 15.53 7.68 1.12
C PRO A 102 15.66 9.04 0.42
N SER A 103 15.21 9.12 -0.82
CA SER A 103 15.44 10.30 -1.67
C SER A 103 14.46 11.44 -1.36
N ARG A 104 13.40 11.14 -0.59
CA ARG A 104 12.37 12.09 -0.19
C ARG A 104 11.61 11.60 1.03
N SER A 105 11.01 12.55 1.75
CA SER A 105 10.02 12.26 2.78
C SER A 105 8.66 11.95 2.15
N ALA A 106 7.88 11.07 2.78
CA ALA A 106 6.50 10.76 2.38
C ALA A 106 5.63 10.45 3.60
N GLU A 107 4.34 10.67 3.43
CA GLU A 107 3.32 10.29 4.40
C GLU A 107 2.79 8.88 4.06
N ILE A 108 2.71 8.02 5.07
CA ILE A 108 2.22 6.67 4.92
C ILE A 108 1.01 6.48 5.84
N ASN A 109 -0.15 6.30 5.25
CA ASN A 109 -1.37 5.93 5.96
C ASN A 109 -1.54 4.41 5.97
N GLY A 110 -2.01 3.85 7.08
CA GLY A 110 -2.42 2.45 7.17
C GLY A 110 -3.84 2.33 7.71
N TYR A 111 -4.74 1.72 6.94
CA TYR A 111 -6.06 1.36 7.44
C TYR A 111 -5.96 0.13 8.35
N ALA A 112 -6.35 0.30 9.61
CA ALA A 112 -6.34 -0.74 10.64
C ALA A 112 -7.77 -1.10 11.03
N ILE A 113 -8.19 -2.35 10.84
CA ILE A 113 -9.41 -2.85 11.46
C ILE A 113 -9.17 -2.89 12.98
N ALA A 114 -10.14 -2.45 13.77
CA ALA A 114 -9.98 -2.19 15.21
C ALA A 114 -9.51 -3.41 16.05
N ASN A 115 -9.65 -4.63 15.53
CA ASN A 115 -9.17 -5.85 16.17
C ASN A 115 -7.70 -6.20 15.86
N ILE A 116 -6.95 -5.29 15.26
CA ILE A 116 -5.52 -5.48 14.95
C ILE A 116 -4.73 -5.87 16.21
N SER A 117 -3.84 -6.87 16.06
CA SER A 117 -3.03 -7.35 17.19
C SER A 117 -1.95 -6.33 17.58
N GLN A 118 -1.62 -6.24 18.88
CA GLN A 118 -0.54 -5.40 19.36
C GLN A 118 0.82 -5.77 18.72
N ARG A 119 1.05 -7.06 18.46
CA ARG A 119 2.25 -7.51 17.74
C ARG A 119 2.33 -6.89 16.35
N THR A 120 1.22 -6.90 15.61
CA THR A 120 1.16 -6.31 14.27
C THR A 120 1.40 -4.80 14.37
N ILE A 121 0.75 -4.10 15.30
CA ILE A 121 0.95 -2.66 15.50
C ILE A 121 2.43 -2.35 15.72
N SER A 122 3.11 -3.06 16.64
CA SER A 122 4.54 -2.85 16.91
C SER A 122 5.43 -3.04 15.68
N GLN A 123 5.04 -3.90 14.73
CA GLN A 123 5.79 -4.15 13.51
C GLN A 123 5.60 -3.06 12.44
N ILE A 124 4.41 -2.42 12.39
CA ILE A 124 4.04 -1.48 11.32
C ILE A 124 4.28 -0.01 11.70
N VAL A 125 4.13 0.36 12.97
CA VAL A 125 4.24 1.77 13.42
C VAL A 125 5.53 2.47 13.01
N PRO A 126 6.71 1.80 12.88
CA PRO A 126 7.90 2.47 12.39
C PRO A 126 7.76 3.05 10.98
N SER A 127 6.84 2.51 10.18
CA SER A 127 6.65 2.85 8.77
C SER A 127 5.38 3.64 8.49
N LEU A 128 4.68 4.16 9.51
CA LEU A 128 3.41 4.87 9.35
C LEU A 128 3.49 6.33 9.80
N THR A 129 2.85 7.22 9.08
CA THR A 129 2.49 8.59 9.50
C THR A 129 1.14 8.60 10.19
N TYR A 130 0.17 7.93 9.56
CA TYR A 130 -1.21 7.86 10.03
C TYR A 130 -1.65 6.41 10.22
N MET A 131 -2.54 6.21 11.19
CA MET A 131 -3.29 4.97 11.38
C MET A 131 -4.78 5.29 11.32
N ALA A 132 -5.39 5.02 10.17
CA ALA A 132 -6.82 5.20 9.94
C ALA A 132 -7.58 3.99 10.51
N ILE A 133 -8.31 4.20 11.62
CA ILE A 133 -8.96 3.10 12.35
C ILE A 133 -10.35 2.88 11.78
N PHE A 134 -10.53 1.75 11.10
CA PHE A 134 -11.72 1.38 10.36
C PHE A 134 -12.68 0.58 11.22
N SER A 135 -13.98 0.93 11.36
CA SER A 135 -14.62 2.19 11.07
C SER A 135 -15.79 2.43 12.00
N TYR A 136 -16.17 3.68 12.18
CA TYR A 136 -17.44 4.06 12.76
C TYR A 136 -18.51 4.06 11.66
N GLN A 137 -19.40 3.08 11.69
CA GLN A 137 -20.55 3.03 10.79
C GLN A 137 -21.59 4.06 11.27
N VAL A 138 -21.95 4.99 10.40
CA VAL A 138 -22.97 6.01 10.69
C VAL A 138 -24.36 5.42 10.63
N ARG A 139 -25.34 6.08 11.28
CA ARG A 139 -26.75 5.71 11.27
C ARG A 139 -27.59 6.82 10.68
N ALA A 140 -28.80 6.49 10.23
CA ALA A 140 -29.74 7.43 9.63
C ALA A 140 -30.17 8.60 10.54
N ASP A 141 -29.97 8.49 11.85
CA ASP A 141 -30.23 9.55 12.83
C ASP A 141 -29.00 10.41 13.17
N GLY A 142 -27.86 10.18 12.48
CA GLY A 142 -26.59 10.86 12.74
C GLY A 142 -25.80 10.31 13.93
N SER A 143 -26.27 9.27 14.59
CA SER A 143 -25.48 8.52 15.57
C SER A 143 -24.48 7.59 14.87
N MET A 144 -23.55 6.99 15.64
CA MET A 144 -22.55 6.06 15.13
C MET A 144 -22.53 4.80 15.99
N TYR A 145 -22.23 3.66 15.36
CA TYR A 145 -21.98 2.43 16.12
C TYR A 145 -20.69 2.57 16.93
N THR A 146 -20.68 2.00 18.14
CA THR A 146 -19.52 2.04 19.03
C THR A 146 -18.38 1.20 18.46
N LEU A 147 -17.18 1.76 18.45
CA LEU A 147 -15.94 1.07 18.10
C LEU A 147 -15.07 0.92 19.35
N TYR A 148 -14.42 -0.24 19.52
CA TYR A 148 -13.56 -0.56 20.66
C TYR A 148 -12.10 -0.49 20.23
N GLU A 149 -11.57 0.71 20.02
CA GLU A 149 -10.27 0.96 19.40
C GLU A 149 -9.30 1.78 20.28
N GLN A 150 -9.68 2.09 21.53
CA GLN A 150 -8.86 2.98 22.38
C GLN A 150 -7.41 2.48 22.54
N ASN A 151 -7.21 1.15 22.62
CA ASN A 151 -5.87 0.58 22.69
C ASN A 151 -5.07 0.85 21.41
N VAL A 152 -5.71 0.80 20.25
CA VAL A 152 -5.08 1.09 18.96
C VAL A 152 -4.65 2.55 18.88
N ILE A 153 -5.52 3.48 19.34
CA ILE A 153 -5.19 4.91 19.43
C ILE A 153 -3.99 5.14 20.34
N ASN A 154 -3.99 4.54 21.53
CA ASN A 154 -2.93 4.71 22.50
C ASN A 154 -1.58 4.20 21.96
N GLU A 155 -1.57 3.01 21.33
CA GLU A 155 -0.36 2.45 20.74
C GLU A 155 0.14 3.28 19.53
N ALA A 156 -0.75 3.77 18.67
CA ALA A 156 -0.39 4.65 17.58
C ALA A 156 0.32 5.90 18.12
N ARG A 157 -0.30 6.61 19.06
CA ARG A 157 0.26 7.81 19.65
C ARG A 157 1.56 7.58 20.42
N ALA A 158 1.67 6.49 21.18
CA ALA A 158 2.89 6.12 21.89
C ALA A 158 4.09 5.91 20.93
N ASN A 159 3.82 5.66 19.66
CA ASN A 159 4.81 5.49 18.59
C ASN A 159 4.84 6.67 17.60
N THR A 160 4.31 7.82 17.97
CA THR A 160 4.28 9.04 17.13
C THR A 160 3.56 8.85 15.78
N VAL A 161 2.58 7.95 15.72
CA VAL A 161 1.68 7.73 14.59
C VAL A 161 0.35 8.41 14.88
N ALA A 162 -0.12 9.25 13.96
CA ALA A 162 -1.34 10.03 14.13
C ALA A 162 -2.60 9.17 13.88
N PRO A 163 -3.47 8.92 14.87
CA PRO A 163 -4.68 8.13 14.67
C PRO A 163 -5.76 8.96 13.96
N LEU A 164 -6.35 8.39 12.92
CA LEU A 164 -7.49 8.96 12.19
C LEU A 164 -8.75 8.15 12.50
N MET A 165 -9.84 8.86 12.77
CA MET A 165 -11.18 8.30 12.94
C MET A 165 -11.80 8.07 11.57
N VAL A 166 -12.07 6.83 11.17
CA VAL A 166 -12.73 6.56 9.90
C VAL A 166 -14.25 6.48 10.11
N ILE A 167 -15.00 7.23 9.33
CA ILE A 167 -16.48 7.13 9.28
C ILE A 167 -16.91 6.57 7.93
N THR A 168 -17.90 5.68 7.93
CA THR A 168 -18.41 5.00 6.73
C THR A 168 -19.93 5.01 6.67
N ASN A 169 -20.50 5.02 5.45
CA ASN A 169 -21.92 4.76 5.20
C ASN A 169 -22.21 3.25 5.02
N ILE A 170 -21.48 2.39 5.74
CA ILE A 170 -21.76 0.95 5.75
C ILE A 170 -23.07 0.72 6.52
N GLY A 171 -24.05 0.12 5.84
CA GLY A 171 -25.35 -0.21 6.40
C GLY A 171 -25.35 -1.49 7.23
N GLU A 172 -26.51 -1.82 7.80
CA GLU A 172 -26.70 -3.00 8.66
C GLU A 172 -26.45 -4.33 7.93
N SER A 173 -26.55 -4.34 6.60
CA SER A 173 -26.23 -5.50 5.75
C SER A 173 -24.74 -5.79 5.60
N GLY A 174 -23.87 -4.89 6.08
CA GLY A 174 -22.41 -5.03 6.04
C GLY A 174 -21.75 -4.51 4.76
N GLY A 175 -22.49 -3.85 3.86
CA GLY A 175 -21.97 -3.16 2.66
C GLY A 175 -22.23 -1.66 2.71
N PHE A 176 -21.58 -0.89 1.84
CA PHE A 176 -21.89 0.52 1.65
C PHE A 176 -23.33 0.70 1.16
N ASP A 177 -24.05 1.63 1.76
CA ASP A 177 -25.49 1.81 1.58
C ASP A 177 -25.78 3.20 1.01
N SER A 178 -26.29 3.24 -0.23
CA SER A 178 -26.60 4.47 -0.95
C SER A 178 -27.76 5.24 -0.31
N ASP A 179 -28.80 4.55 0.19
CA ASP A 179 -29.97 5.18 0.82
C ASP A 179 -29.58 5.81 2.17
N LEU A 180 -28.71 5.16 2.92
CA LEU A 180 -28.13 5.72 4.15
C LEU A 180 -27.29 6.96 3.83
N GLY A 181 -26.43 6.89 2.79
CA GLY A 181 -25.66 8.03 2.31
C GLY A 181 -26.56 9.20 1.92
N HIS A 182 -27.60 8.94 1.12
CA HIS A 182 -28.59 9.93 0.72
C HIS A 182 -29.30 10.59 1.92
N THR A 183 -29.74 9.80 2.88
CA THR A 183 -30.41 10.30 4.09
C THR A 183 -29.51 11.25 4.88
N ILE A 184 -28.25 10.88 5.12
CA ILE A 184 -27.29 11.70 5.86
C ILE A 184 -26.99 13.01 5.11
N LEU A 185 -26.81 12.93 3.80
CA LEU A 185 -26.37 14.08 3.00
C LEU A 185 -27.48 15.10 2.73
N ASN A 186 -28.76 14.72 2.84
CA ASN A 186 -29.89 15.58 2.52
C ASN A 186 -30.75 16.00 3.72
N ASP A 187 -30.40 15.56 4.96
CA ASP A 187 -31.06 16.02 6.19
C ASP A 187 -30.06 16.84 7.04
N GLU A 188 -30.34 18.15 7.16
CA GLU A 188 -29.48 19.07 7.90
C GLU A 188 -29.42 18.73 9.41
N SER A 189 -30.49 18.24 10.00
CA SER A 189 -30.53 17.85 11.42
C SER A 189 -29.65 16.63 11.68
N VAL A 190 -29.70 15.64 10.76
CA VAL A 190 -28.88 14.44 10.80
C VAL A 190 -27.40 14.83 10.64
N GLN A 191 -27.06 15.69 9.67
CA GLN A 191 -25.69 16.19 9.49
C GLN A 191 -25.17 16.89 10.75
N ASN A 192 -25.95 17.77 11.36
CA ASN A 192 -25.58 18.48 12.58
C ASN A 192 -25.31 17.51 13.73
N THR A 193 -26.17 16.51 13.88
CA THR A 193 -26.01 15.45 14.89
C THR A 193 -24.72 14.65 14.63
N LEU A 194 -24.48 14.21 13.39
CA LEU A 194 -23.29 13.46 13.02
C LEU A 194 -22.00 14.27 13.25
N ILE A 195 -21.96 15.52 12.81
CA ILE A 195 -20.79 16.40 12.98
C ILE A 195 -20.47 16.61 14.47
N ASN A 196 -21.49 16.84 15.31
CA ASN A 196 -21.30 16.97 16.75
C ASN A 196 -20.76 15.68 17.38
N ASN A 197 -21.24 14.52 16.96
CA ASN A 197 -20.78 13.22 17.42
C ASN A 197 -19.32 12.96 16.98
N ILE A 198 -18.96 13.32 15.73
CA ILE A 198 -17.59 13.23 15.25
C ILE A 198 -16.67 14.12 16.11
N LEU A 199 -17.00 15.39 16.28
CA LEU A 199 -16.18 16.33 17.04
C LEU A 199 -16.01 15.86 18.50
N SER A 200 -17.10 15.44 19.15
CA SER A 200 -17.04 14.87 20.49
C SER A 200 -16.13 13.62 20.57
N THR A 201 -16.20 12.75 19.58
CA THR A 201 -15.38 11.53 19.54
C THR A 201 -13.89 11.87 19.31
N LEU A 202 -13.57 12.80 18.41
CA LEU A 202 -12.21 13.29 18.17
C LEU A 202 -11.59 13.81 19.46
N GLN A 203 -12.34 14.63 20.22
CA GLN A 203 -11.89 15.21 21.48
C GLN A 203 -11.70 14.16 22.58
N ASN A 204 -12.74 13.32 22.81
CA ASN A 204 -12.76 12.39 23.92
C ASN A 204 -11.76 11.23 23.76
N LYS A 205 -11.47 10.81 22.53
CA LYS A 205 -10.61 9.67 22.25
C LYS A 205 -9.21 10.07 21.78
N ASN A 206 -8.94 11.37 21.67
CA ASN A 206 -7.62 11.87 21.28
C ASN A 206 -7.19 11.46 19.86
N TYR A 207 -8.10 11.54 18.91
CA TYR A 207 -7.79 11.40 17.49
C TYR A 207 -7.01 12.61 16.94
N TYR A 208 -6.32 12.44 15.83
CA TYR A 208 -5.63 13.51 15.11
C TYR A 208 -6.54 14.19 14.08
N GLY A 209 -7.48 13.45 13.53
CA GLY A 209 -8.41 13.91 12.52
C GLY A 209 -9.45 12.86 12.16
N VAL A 210 -10.28 13.18 11.18
CA VAL A 210 -11.30 12.27 10.64
C VAL A 210 -11.02 11.96 9.17
N ASP A 211 -11.29 10.73 8.80
CA ASP A 211 -11.27 10.22 7.44
C ASP A 211 -12.71 9.84 7.03
N VAL A 212 -13.21 10.44 5.95
CA VAL A 212 -14.54 10.16 5.43
C VAL A 212 -14.44 9.18 4.28
N ASP A 213 -14.96 7.98 4.49
CA ASP A 213 -14.99 6.91 3.51
C ASP A 213 -16.46 6.56 3.19
N PHE A 214 -17.10 7.45 2.42
CA PHE A 214 -18.47 7.27 1.94
C PHE A 214 -18.43 6.82 0.49
N GLU A 215 -18.95 5.60 0.24
CA GLU A 215 -18.91 4.99 -1.09
C GLU A 215 -20.33 4.71 -1.61
N PHE A 216 -20.43 4.45 -2.93
CA PHE A 216 -21.68 4.14 -3.61
C PHE A 216 -22.80 5.18 -3.39
N LEU A 217 -22.40 6.46 -3.35
CA LEU A 217 -23.33 7.57 -3.24
C LEU A 217 -24.10 7.78 -4.54
N TYR A 218 -25.38 8.16 -4.45
CA TYR A 218 -26.16 8.49 -5.63
C TYR A 218 -25.54 9.67 -6.39
N PRO A 219 -25.58 9.69 -7.74
CA PRO A 219 -25.02 10.78 -8.55
C PRO A 219 -25.58 12.17 -8.19
N GLU A 220 -26.88 12.24 -7.85
CA GLU A 220 -27.56 13.46 -7.40
C GLU A 220 -27.08 13.99 -6.05
N ASP A 221 -26.41 13.16 -5.24
CA ASP A 221 -25.88 13.57 -3.94
C ASP A 221 -24.51 14.25 -4.02
N ARG A 222 -23.93 14.39 -5.21
CA ARG A 222 -22.60 14.99 -5.42
C ARG A 222 -22.44 16.34 -4.72
N GLU A 223 -23.37 17.27 -4.94
CA GLU A 223 -23.30 18.61 -4.36
C GLU A 223 -23.57 18.59 -2.85
N ALA A 224 -24.49 17.71 -2.41
CA ALA A 224 -24.80 17.52 -0.99
C ALA A 224 -23.58 16.95 -0.25
N TYR A 225 -22.85 16.01 -0.87
CA TYR A 225 -21.61 15.45 -0.31
C TYR A 225 -20.52 16.53 -0.16
N ILE A 226 -20.30 17.35 -1.17
CA ILE A 226 -19.37 18.47 -1.11
C ILE A 226 -19.76 19.48 -0.01
N ALA A 227 -21.05 19.80 0.11
CA ALA A 227 -21.54 20.69 1.16
C ALA A 227 -21.31 20.09 2.56
N PHE A 228 -21.58 18.80 2.75
CA PHE A 228 -21.32 18.07 4.00
C PHE A 228 -19.82 18.10 4.37
N LEU A 229 -18.93 17.78 3.44
CA LEU A 229 -17.48 17.81 3.69
C LEU A 229 -16.99 19.18 4.09
N ARG A 230 -17.51 20.25 3.46
CA ARG A 230 -17.18 21.64 3.83
C ARG A 230 -17.67 21.96 5.23
N LYS A 231 -18.92 21.64 5.55
CA LYS A 231 -19.51 21.84 6.87
C LYS A 231 -18.74 21.09 7.97
N LEU A 232 -18.35 19.84 7.70
CA LEU A 232 -17.51 19.05 8.61
C LEU A 232 -16.13 19.70 8.80
N LYS A 233 -15.46 20.11 7.69
CA LYS A 233 -14.14 20.77 7.74
C LYS A 233 -14.21 22.05 8.57
N ASP A 234 -15.24 22.89 8.36
CA ASP A 234 -15.43 24.13 9.10
C ASP A 234 -15.66 23.88 10.60
N ALA A 235 -16.33 22.79 10.96
CA ALA A 235 -16.60 22.44 12.36
C ALA A 235 -15.36 21.91 13.10
N ILE A 236 -14.47 21.17 12.45
CA ILE A 236 -13.32 20.53 13.11
C ILE A 236 -12.05 21.36 13.06
N SER A 237 -11.85 22.22 12.02
CA SER A 237 -10.64 23.00 11.81
C SER A 237 -10.28 23.95 12.96
N PRO A 238 -11.24 24.63 13.65
CA PRO A 238 -10.93 25.51 14.77
C PRO A 238 -10.26 24.80 15.94
N TYR A 239 -10.39 23.47 16.00
CA TYR A 239 -9.76 22.63 17.04
C TYR A 239 -8.46 21.97 16.57
N GLY A 240 -8.00 22.27 15.35
CA GLY A 240 -6.76 21.73 14.80
C GLY A 240 -6.87 20.33 14.22
N TYR A 241 -8.08 19.77 14.08
CA TYR A 241 -8.27 18.43 13.47
C TYR A 241 -8.17 18.47 11.96
N THR A 242 -7.62 17.41 11.38
CA THR A 242 -7.50 17.23 9.93
C THR A 242 -8.68 16.47 9.34
N LEU A 243 -8.98 16.74 8.06
CA LEU A 243 -9.95 16.01 7.26
C LEU A 243 -9.23 15.28 6.14
N SER A 244 -9.35 13.95 6.08
CA SER A 244 -9.05 13.18 4.88
C SER A 244 -10.34 12.60 4.27
N VAL A 245 -10.30 12.31 2.97
CA VAL A 245 -11.45 11.75 2.25
C VAL A 245 -10.95 10.65 1.33
N ALA A 246 -11.53 9.45 1.46
CA ALA A 246 -11.33 8.35 0.53
C ALA A 246 -12.22 8.52 -0.70
N VAL A 247 -11.66 8.27 -1.89
CA VAL A 247 -12.38 8.42 -3.16
C VAL A 247 -12.09 7.26 -4.11
N ALA A 248 -13.10 6.88 -4.91
CA ALA A 248 -12.98 5.87 -5.94
C ALA A 248 -11.98 6.28 -7.05
N PRO A 249 -11.31 5.31 -7.71
CA PRO A 249 -10.34 5.59 -8.77
C PRO A 249 -11.02 6.04 -10.06
N LYS A 250 -10.78 7.28 -10.48
CA LYS A 250 -11.38 7.88 -11.69
C LYS A 250 -10.32 8.19 -12.73
N TYR A 251 -10.71 8.05 -14.01
CA TYR A 251 -9.90 8.43 -15.18
C TYR A 251 -10.34 9.78 -15.79
N ARG A 252 -11.53 10.29 -15.40
CA ARG A 252 -12.12 11.53 -15.90
C ARG A 252 -13.23 12.05 -15.01
N ASP A 253 -13.59 13.34 -15.12
CA ASP A 253 -14.63 13.98 -14.30
C ASP A 253 -15.99 13.25 -14.41
N ASN A 254 -16.44 13.03 -15.65
CA ASN A 254 -17.74 12.43 -15.93
C ASN A 254 -17.65 10.91 -16.12
N GLN A 255 -16.95 10.22 -15.21
CA GLN A 255 -16.92 8.76 -15.20
C GLN A 255 -18.26 8.24 -14.67
N PRO A 256 -19.05 7.48 -15.48
CA PRO A 256 -20.34 7.01 -15.05
C PRO A 256 -20.22 5.87 -14.05
N GLY A 257 -21.20 5.79 -13.15
CA GLY A 257 -21.35 4.73 -12.16
C GLY A 257 -21.46 5.27 -10.72
N ILE A 258 -22.32 4.60 -9.95
CA ILE A 258 -22.64 4.97 -8.59
C ILE A 258 -21.41 5.07 -7.65
N LEU A 259 -20.36 4.33 -7.95
CA LEU A 259 -19.10 4.40 -7.20
C LEU A 259 -18.33 5.73 -7.47
N TYR A 260 -18.54 6.36 -8.62
CA TYR A 260 -17.66 7.42 -9.13
C TYR A 260 -18.28 8.82 -9.14
N GLU A 261 -19.58 8.93 -9.48
CA GLU A 261 -20.17 10.19 -9.91
C GLU A 261 -20.25 11.24 -8.79
N ALA A 262 -20.48 10.81 -7.54
CA ALA A 262 -20.50 11.71 -6.40
C ALA A 262 -19.09 12.17 -5.92
N HIS A 263 -18.02 11.50 -6.34
CA HIS A 263 -16.65 11.84 -5.98
C HIS A 263 -16.06 12.90 -6.91
N ASP A 264 -16.30 14.18 -6.60
CA ASP A 264 -15.69 15.32 -7.30
C ASP A 264 -14.27 15.55 -6.82
N TYR A 265 -13.27 15.11 -7.60
CA TYR A 265 -11.86 15.24 -7.24
C TYR A 265 -11.42 16.69 -7.03
N TYR A 266 -11.92 17.63 -7.88
CA TYR A 266 -11.54 19.04 -7.74
C TYR A 266 -12.11 19.65 -6.46
N ALA A 267 -13.42 19.52 -6.24
CA ALA A 267 -14.09 20.10 -5.07
C ALA A 267 -13.58 19.47 -3.76
N ILE A 268 -13.43 18.13 -3.70
CA ILE A 268 -12.88 17.41 -2.54
C ILE A 268 -11.43 17.86 -2.28
N GLY A 269 -10.61 17.97 -3.32
CA GLY A 269 -9.22 18.42 -3.21
C GLY A 269 -9.06 19.87 -2.68
N GLN A 270 -10.08 20.73 -2.87
CA GLN A 270 -10.06 22.06 -2.27
C GLN A 270 -10.38 22.04 -0.77
N ILE A 271 -11.20 21.11 -0.31
CA ILE A 271 -11.71 21.03 1.07
C ILE A 271 -10.80 20.19 1.96
N ALA A 272 -10.44 18.99 1.52
CA ALA A 272 -9.70 18.03 2.32
C ALA A 272 -8.22 18.43 2.50
N ASP A 273 -7.63 18.05 3.65
CA ASP A 273 -6.19 18.13 3.88
C ASP A 273 -5.45 17.02 3.13
N ARG A 274 -6.05 15.83 3.07
CA ARG A 274 -5.57 14.67 2.29
C ARG A 274 -6.72 14.01 1.53
N VAL A 275 -6.41 13.51 0.34
CA VAL A 275 -7.33 12.72 -0.48
C VAL A 275 -6.70 11.35 -0.71
N ILE A 276 -7.36 10.30 -0.26
CA ILE A 276 -6.94 8.92 -0.43
C ILE A 276 -7.63 8.38 -1.68
N ILE A 277 -6.86 8.08 -2.72
CA ILE A 277 -7.42 7.51 -3.96
C ILE A 277 -7.28 6.00 -3.87
N MET A 278 -8.40 5.27 -3.87
CA MET A 278 -8.46 3.83 -3.70
C MET A 278 -8.06 3.09 -4.99
N THR A 279 -6.78 3.17 -5.35
CA THR A 279 -6.20 2.60 -6.57
C THR A 279 -5.98 1.09 -6.45
N TYR A 280 -7.03 0.34 -6.18
CA TYR A 280 -7.09 -1.12 -6.08
C TYR A 280 -8.49 -1.63 -6.46
N GLU A 281 -8.72 -2.96 -6.38
CA GLU A 281 -9.96 -3.66 -6.72
C GLU A 281 -10.29 -3.67 -8.24
N TRP A 282 -9.30 -3.56 -9.13
CA TRP A 282 -9.51 -3.94 -10.54
C TRP A 282 -9.76 -5.44 -10.65
N GLY A 283 -8.87 -6.28 -10.10
CA GLY A 283 -9.21 -7.63 -9.71
C GLY A 283 -9.86 -7.59 -8.33
N TYR A 284 -11.13 -7.94 -8.23
CA TYR A 284 -11.86 -7.94 -6.96
C TYR A 284 -12.58 -9.28 -6.74
N VAL A 285 -12.99 -9.51 -5.52
CA VAL A 285 -13.46 -10.82 -5.05
C VAL A 285 -14.57 -11.45 -5.91
N TYR A 286 -15.46 -10.65 -6.51
CA TYR A 286 -16.56 -11.13 -7.37
C TYR A 286 -16.32 -10.85 -8.86
N GLY A 287 -15.15 -10.38 -9.23
CA GLY A 287 -14.77 -10.07 -10.61
C GLY A 287 -13.90 -11.16 -11.24
N ALA A 288 -13.76 -11.07 -12.56
CA ALA A 288 -12.86 -11.95 -13.31
C ALA A 288 -11.41 -11.80 -12.84
N PRO A 289 -10.60 -12.88 -12.89
CA PRO A 289 -9.22 -12.87 -12.47
C PRO A 289 -8.36 -11.84 -13.17
N GLN A 290 -7.75 -10.94 -12.43
CA GLN A 290 -6.72 -9.99 -12.90
C GLN A 290 -5.96 -9.40 -11.70
N ALA A 291 -4.90 -8.63 -11.98
CA ALA A 291 -4.16 -7.93 -10.94
C ALA A 291 -5.07 -7.01 -10.12
N ILE A 292 -4.87 -6.98 -8.80
CA ILE A 292 -5.69 -6.19 -7.86
C ILE A 292 -5.48 -4.69 -8.08
N ALA A 293 -4.23 -4.27 -8.30
CA ALA A 293 -3.84 -2.89 -8.56
C ALA A 293 -2.84 -2.82 -9.73
N PRO A 294 -3.32 -3.00 -10.98
CA PRO A 294 -2.46 -2.99 -12.16
C PRO A 294 -1.75 -1.64 -12.32
N TYR A 295 -0.43 -1.65 -12.45
CA TYR A 295 0.40 -0.45 -12.53
C TYR A 295 -0.07 0.54 -13.61
N ASN A 296 -0.44 0.04 -14.80
CA ASN A 296 -0.93 0.88 -15.89
C ASN A 296 -2.23 1.62 -15.53
N GLU A 297 -3.16 0.95 -14.87
CA GLU A 297 -4.44 1.53 -14.42
C GLU A 297 -4.22 2.52 -13.28
N VAL A 298 -3.43 2.12 -12.26
CA VAL A 298 -3.06 3.01 -11.14
C VAL A 298 -2.41 4.29 -11.67
N ARG A 299 -1.46 4.15 -12.61
CA ARG A 299 -0.77 5.31 -13.19
C ARG A 299 -1.71 6.22 -13.99
N GLU A 300 -2.67 5.65 -14.71
CA GLU A 300 -3.67 6.42 -15.46
C GLU A 300 -4.57 7.22 -14.53
N VAL A 301 -5.09 6.59 -13.45
CA VAL A 301 -5.88 7.27 -12.42
C VAL A 301 -5.07 8.41 -11.78
N ILE A 302 -3.83 8.17 -11.38
CA ILE A 302 -2.99 9.19 -10.75
C ILE A 302 -2.66 10.32 -11.72
N SER A 303 -2.41 10.01 -13.01
CA SER A 303 -2.15 11.04 -14.02
C SER A 303 -3.34 11.99 -14.20
N TYR A 304 -4.56 11.47 -14.11
CA TYR A 304 -5.77 12.29 -14.08
C TYR A 304 -5.90 13.05 -12.76
N ALA A 305 -5.74 12.38 -11.62
CA ALA A 305 -5.96 12.94 -10.30
C ALA A 305 -5.12 14.19 -10.03
N VAL A 306 -3.84 14.20 -10.43
CA VAL A 306 -2.94 15.36 -10.25
C VAL A 306 -3.32 16.57 -11.09
N THR A 307 -4.23 16.42 -12.04
CA THR A 307 -4.82 17.56 -12.79
C THR A 307 -5.97 18.23 -12.02
N ARG A 308 -6.48 17.59 -10.96
CA ARG A 308 -7.65 18.00 -10.18
C ARG A 308 -7.33 18.31 -8.72
N ILE A 309 -6.41 17.57 -8.14
CA ILE A 309 -6.00 17.63 -6.74
C ILE A 309 -4.52 17.98 -6.69
N ALA A 310 -4.12 18.88 -5.80
CA ALA A 310 -2.72 19.18 -5.58
C ALA A 310 -1.95 17.90 -5.20
N PRO A 311 -0.86 17.51 -5.89
CA PRO A 311 -0.16 16.25 -5.67
C PRO A 311 0.26 16.01 -4.23
N ASN A 312 0.64 17.06 -3.51
CA ASN A 312 1.03 17.01 -2.10
C ASN A 312 -0.14 16.79 -1.12
N LYS A 313 -1.36 16.60 -1.61
CA LYS A 313 -2.54 16.18 -0.84
C LYS A 313 -2.95 14.74 -1.12
N ILE A 314 -2.39 14.10 -2.16
CA ILE A 314 -2.80 12.77 -2.61
C ILE A 314 -2.01 11.68 -1.86
N LEU A 315 -2.74 10.77 -1.24
CA LEU A 315 -2.25 9.48 -0.76
C LEU A 315 -2.76 8.38 -1.71
N MET A 316 -1.83 7.74 -2.43
CA MET A 316 -2.16 6.67 -3.37
C MET A 316 -2.47 5.36 -2.65
N GLY A 317 -3.65 4.81 -2.87
CA GLY A 317 -4.07 3.53 -2.29
C GLY A 317 -3.25 2.36 -2.81
N VAL A 318 -2.84 1.45 -1.92
CA VAL A 318 -2.16 0.20 -2.26
C VAL A 318 -2.78 -0.97 -1.50
N PRO A 319 -3.04 -2.10 -2.18
CA PRO A 319 -3.58 -3.28 -1.51
C PRO A 319 -2.47 -4.03 -0.77
N ASN A 320 -2.84 -4.69 0.34
CA ASN A 320 -1.97 -5.59 1.09
C ASN A 320 -2.65 -6.95 1.30
N TYR A 321 -3.14 -7.52 0.21
CA TYR A 321 -3.84 -8.80 0.15
C TYR A 321 -3.71 -9.41 -1.24
N ALA A 322 -4.22 -10.62 -1.39
CA ALA A 322 -4.21 -11.40 -2.60
C ALA A 322 -5.59 -12.05 -2.84
N TYR A 323 -5.84 -12.43 -4.08
CA TYR A 323 -7.02 -13.21 -4.44
C TYR A 323 -6.63 -14.49 -5.18
N ASP A 324 -7.34 -15.58 -4.87
CA ASP A 324 -7.23 -16.90 -5.49
C ASP A 324 -8.57 -17.26 -6.15
N TRP A 325 -8.62 -17.29 -7.47
CA TRP A 325 -9.81 -17.66 -8.23
C TRP A 325 -9.74 -19.11 -8.69
N THR A 326 -10.82 -19.85 -8.48
CA THR A 326 -11.02 -21.16 -9.14
C THR A 326 -11.42 -20.95 -10.59
N LEU A 327 -10.85 -21.74 -11.51
CA LEU A 327 -11.12 -21.67 -12.94
C LEU A 327 -11.93 -22.89 -13.44
N PRO A 328 -12.79 -22.76 -14.46
CA PRO A 328 -13.17 -21.49 -15.11
C PRO A 328 -13.98 -20.60 -14.17
N PHE A 329 -13.73 -19.28 -14.20
CA PHE A 329 -14.50 -18.30 -13.43
C PHE A 329 -15.84 -18.03 -14.13
N ASN A 330 -16.94 -18.05 -13.39
CA ASN A 330 -18.28 -17.73 -13.90
C ASN A 330 -18.87 -16.56 -13.11
N THR A 331 -19.81 -15.85 -13.72
CA THR A 331 -20.56 -14.79 -13.04
C THR A 331 -21.26 -15.34 -11.79
N GLY A 332 -20.99 -14.75 -10.64
CA GLY A 332 -21.50 -15.20 -9.34
C GLY A 332 -20.49 -16.00 -8.50
N ASP A 333 -19.38 -16.42 -9.10
CA ASP A 333 -18.27 -17.01 -8.34
C ASP A 333 -17.56 -15.91 -7.51
N SER A 334 -16.85 -16.33 -6.49
CA SER A 334 -16.00 -15.45 -5.68
C SER A 334 -14.59 -16.03 -5.53
N ALA A 335 -13.61 -15.13 -5.51
CA ALA A 335 -12.25 -15.49 -5.15
C ALA A 335 -12.10 -15.73 -3.64
N GLU A 336 -11.15 -16.57 -3.25
CA GLU A 336 -10.69 -16.65 -1.87
C GLU A 336 -9.73 -15.47 -1.60
N THR A 337 -9.97 -14.74 -0.51
CA THR A 337 -9.06 -13.68 -0.06
C THR A 337 -7.91 -14.28 0.73
N LEU A 338 -6.68 -13.91 0.38
CA LEU A 338 -5.46 -14.36 1.02
C LEU A 338 -4.63 -13.15 1.50
N THR A 339 -3.74 -13.38 2.45
CA THR A 339 -2.60 -12.49 2.66
C THR A 339 -1.53 -12.74 1.58
N ASN A 340 -0.66 -11.76 1.33
CA ASN A 340 0.47 -11.97 0.39
C ASN A 340 1.41 -13.09 0.85
N ASN A 341 1.59 -13.28 2.17
CA ASN A 341 2.35 -14.42 2.71
C ASN A 341 1.67 -15.75 2.36
N GLN A 342 0.35 -15.86 2.53
CA GLN A 342 -0.41 -17.07 2.17
C GLN A 342 -0.35 -17.37 0.67
N ALA A 343 -0.35 -16.32 -0.18
CA ALA A 343 -0.18 -16.49 -1.62
C ALA A 343 1.20 -17.11 -1.95
N ILE A 344 2.27 -16.64 -1.32
CA ILE A 344 3.62 -17.20 -1.49
C ILE A 344 3.69 -18.63 -0.94
N ASP A 345 3.19 -18.88 0.27
CA ASP A 345 3.18 -20.22 0.89
C ASP A 345 2.38 -21.21 0.03
N ARG A 346 1.28 -20.77 -0.58
CA ARG A 346 0.47 -21.58 -1.50
C ARG A 346 1.24 -21.93 -2.78
N ALA A 347 1.99 -20.98 -3.37
CA ALA A 347 2.87 -21.26 -4.51
C ALA A 347 3.92 -22.34 -4.14
N ILE A 348 4.53 -22.24 -2.97
CA ILE A 348 5.48 -23.24 -2.45
C ILE A 348 4.79 -24.59 -2.25
N GLN A 349 3.60 -24.62 -1.65
CA GLN A 349 2.83 -25.83 -1.36
C GLN A 349 2.52 -26.65 -2.62
N TYR A 350 2.10 -25.98 -3.69
CA TYR A 350 1.72 -26.61 -4.95
C TYR A 350 2.85 -26.66 -5.98
N GLY A 351 4.06 -26.20 -5.64
CA GLY A 351 5.21 -26.17 -6.56
C GLY A 351 4.99 -25.26 -7.77
N ALA A 352 4.16 -24.23 -7.62
CA ALA A 352 3.87 -23.27 -8.67
C ALA A 352 5.02 -22.28 -8.86
N ASN A 353 5.31 -21.94 -10.12
CA ASN A 353 6.24 -20.86 -10.44
C ASN A 353 5.49 -19.53 -10.40
N ILE A 354 6.03 -18.56 -9.66
CA ILE A 354 5.50 -17.20 -9.66
C ILE A 354 5.95 -16.50 -10.93
N GLU A 355 4.99 -16.04 -11.70
CA GLU A 355 5.16 -15.29 -12.94
C GLU A 355 5.01 -13.79 -12.69
N TRP A 356 5.34 -12.99 -13.68
CA TRP A 356 5.27 -11.54 -13.63
C TRP A 356 4.55 -10.99 -14.85
N ASP A 357 3.52 -10.18 -14.61
CA ASP A 357 2.90 -9.42 -15.68
C ASP A 357 3.59 -8.06 -15.83
N ASP A 358 4.23 -7.83 -16.99
CA ASP A 358 5.02 -6.62 -17.24
C ASP A 358 4.15 -5.36 -17.40
N LYS A 359 2.89 -5.49 -17.79
CA LYS A 359 1.96 -4.37 -17.92
C LYS A 359 1.37 -3.98 -16.57
N ALA A 360 0.85 -4.96 -15.85
CA ALA A 360 0.27 -4.78 -14.52
C ALA A 360 1.33 -4.54 -13.44
N LYS A 361 2.61 -4.91 -13.70
CA LYS A 361 3.68 -4.92 -12.69
C LYS A 361 3.26 -5.64 -11.42
N SER A 362 2.65 -6.79 -11.58
CA SER A 362 2.12 -7.61 -10.48
C SER A 362 2.51 -9.07 -10.65
N PRO A 363 2.82 -9.77 -9.55
CA PRO A 363 3.07 -11.21 -9.56
C PRO A 363 1.76 -11.98 -9.64
N TYR A 364 1.79 -13.12 -10.33
CA TYR A 364 0.70 -14.09 -10.36
C TYR A 364 1.24 -15.50 -10.58
N TYR A 365 0.40 -16.51 -10.36
CA TYR A 365 0.71 -17.89 -10.72
C TYR A 365 -0.56 -18.72 -10.90
N ASN A 366 -0.42 -19.82 -11.63
CA ASN A 366 -1.47 -20.83 -11.77
C ASN A 366 -1.06 -22.11 -11.04
N TYR A 367 -2.04 -22.83 -10.50
CA TYR A 367 -1.82 -24.14 -9.90
C TYR A 367 -3.05 -25.04 -10.05
N ILE A 368 -2.86 -26.33 -9.78
CA ILE A 368 -3.96 -27.31 -9.72
C ILE A 368 -4.07 -27.79 -8.27
N ASP A 369 -5.26 -27.68 -7.68
CA ASP A 369 -5.51 -28.11 -6.31
C ASP A 369 -5.59 -29.64 -6.19
N ASN A 370 -5.70 -30.16 -4.96
CA ASN A 370 -5.79 -31.59 -4.69
C ASN A 370 -7.08 -32.26 -5.24
N ASN A 371 -8.06 -31.48 -5.67
CA ASN A 371 -9.31 -31.94 -6.27
C ASN A 371 -9.26 -31.86 -7.81
N GLY A 372 -8.13 -31.45 -8.39
CA GLY A 372 -7.93 -31.32 -9.83
C GLY A 372 -8.50 -30.02 -10.42
N LYS A 373 -8.86 -29.04 -9.60
CA LYS A 373 -9.32 -27.74 -10.08
C LYS A 373 -8.14 -26.82 -10.36
N THR A 374 -8.23 -26.11 -11.48
CA THR A 374 -7.25 -25.06 -11.83
C THR A 374 -7.56 -23.79 -11.09
N HIS A 375 -6.52 -23.10 -10.62
CA HIS A 375 -6.58 -21.83 -9.92
C HIS A 375 -5.64 -20.81 -10.55
N VAL A 376 -5.96 -19.54 -10.36
CA VAL A 376 -5.03 -18.41 -10.61
C VAL A 376 -5.01 -17.50 -9.39
N VAL A 377 -3.81 -17.14 -8.95
CA VAL A 377 -3.59 -16.25 -7.81
C VAL A 377 -2.91 -14.98 -8.29
N TRP A 378 -3.46 -13.81 -7.91
CA TRP A 378 -2.82 -12.51 -8.07
C TRP A 378 -2.55 -11.91 -6.69
N PHE A 379 -1.38 -11.30 -6.52
CA PHE A 379 -0.95 -10.77 -5.22
C PHE A 379 0.04 -9.62 -5.38
N GLU A 380 0.55 -9.10 -4.25
CA GLU A 380 1.58 -8.06 -4.24
C GLU A 380 2.87 -8.58 -3.60
N ASP A 381 4.02 -8.09 -4.07
CA ASP A 381 5.33 -8.41 -3.55
C ASP A 381 6.28 -7.19 -3.52
N ALA A 382 7.54 -7.38 -3.16
CA ALA A 382 8.52 -6.30 -3.11
C ALA A 382 8.68 -5.57 -4.44
N ARG A 383 8.63 -6.29 -5.58
CA ARG A 383 8.82 -5.73 -6.92
C ARG A 383 7.61 -4.90 -7.34
N SER A 384 6.40 -5.37 -7.06
CA SER A 384 5.16 -4.65 -7.36
C SER A 384 5.00 -3.40 -6.49
N TYR A 385 5.38 -3.47 -5.20
CA TYR A 385 5.40 -2.29 -4.32
C TYR A 385 6.47 -1.27 -4.75
N GLN A 386 7.64 -1.72 -5.22
CA GLN A 386 8.64 -0.81 -5.77
C GLN A 386 8.09 -0.04 -6.97
N ALA A 387 7.41 -0.71 -7.89
CA ALA A 387 6.77 -0.05 -9.03
C ALA A 387 5.71 0.99 -8.58
N LYS A 388 4.96 0.71 -7.50
CA LYS A 388 3.99 1.65 -6.92
C LYS A 388 4.65 2.83 -6.21
N THR A 389 5.76 2.62 -5.48
CA THR A 389 6.54 3.73 -4.88
C THR A 389 7.13 4.64 -5.96
N ASP A 390 7.47 4.11 -7.12
CA ASP A 390 7.94 4.90 -8.26
C ASP A 390 6.85 5.86 -8.76
N ILE A 391 5.56 5.46 -8.79
CA ILE A 391 4.46 6.37 -9.12
C ILE A 391 4.38 7.53 -8.12
N VAL A 392 4.47 7.24 -6.81
CA VAL A 392 4.44 8.28 -5.76
C VAL A 392 5.56 9.30 -5.98
N ARG A 393 6.74 8.85 -6.37
CA ARG A 393 7.89 9.71 -6.67
C ARG A 393 7.68 10.49 -7.97
N ASP A 394 7.30 9.82 -9.06
CA ASP A 394 7.17 10.40 -10.40
C ASP A 394 6.12 11.52 -10.45
N TYR A 395 5.03 11.38 -9.70
CA TYR A 395 3.95 12.37 -9.61
C TYR A 395 4.07 13.31 -8.40
N ASN A 396 5.14 13.20 -7.61
CA ASN A 396 5.38 13.99 -6.41
C ASN A 396 4.20 14.00 -5.42
N LEU A 397 3.58 12.84 -5.21
CA LEU A 397 2.43 12.69 -4.31
C LEU A 397 2.83 12.89 -2.84
N ALA A 398 1.86 13.19 -1.95
CA ALA A 398 2.11 13.21 -0.50
C ALA A 398 2.64 11.87 0.00
N GLY A 399 2.11 10.76 -0.50
CA GLY A 399 2.53 9.41 -0.08
C GLY A 399 1.60 8.31 -0.51
N MET A 400 1.44 7.31 0.37
CA MET A 400 0.67 6.09 0.13
C MET A 400 -0.34 5.83 1.24
N SER A 401 -1.40 5.08 0.91
CA SER A 401 -2.39 4.58 1.88
C SER A 401 -2.59 3.08 1.70
N ILE A 402 -2.36 2.30 2.75
CA ILE A 402 -2.35 0.83 2.71
C ILE A 402 -3.71 0.28 3.16
N TRP A 403 -4.36 -0.53 2.34
CA TRP A 403 -5.54 -1.31 2.67
C TRP A 403 -5.21 -2.82 2.72
N THR A 404 -5.13 -3.48 3.87
CA THR A 404 -5.08 -3.03 5.26
C THR A 404 -3.77 -3.42 5.93
N VAL A 405 -3.48 -2.83 7.08
CA VAL A 405 -2.24 -3.14 7.84
C VAL A 405 -2.43 -4.29 8.86
N ASN A 406 -3.59 -4.93 8.92
CA ASN A 406 -3.88 -6.02 9.87
C ASN A 406 -3.00 -7.25 9.66
N ASN A 407 -2.53 -7.47 8.43
CA ASN A 407 -1.63 -8.55 8.08
C ASN A 407 -0.24 -7.99 7.78
N TYR A 408 0.73 -8.31 8.64
CA TYR A 408 2.10 -7.86 8.43
C TYR A 408 2.73 -8.57 7.22
N PHE A 409 3.17 -7.78 6.25
CA PHE A 409 3.92 -8.25 5.09
C PHE A 409 5.25 -7.49 5.02
N ALA A 410 6.33 -8.08 5.51
CA ALA A 410 7.64 -7.44 5.66
C ALA A 410 8.16 -6.77 4.39
N PRO A 411 8.01 -7.37 3.17
CA PRO A 411 8.48 -6.73 1.93
C PRO A 411 7.83 -5.37 1.64
N LEU A 412 6.56 -5.16 1.98
CA LEU A 412 5.89 -3.85 1.81
C LEU A 412 6.62 -2.77 2.62
N TYR A 413 6.84 -3.02 3.92
CA TYR A 413 7.48 -2.05 4.82
C TYR A 413 8.96 -1.88 4.51
N GLY A 414 9.65 -2.93 4.06
CA GLY A 414 11.02 -2.88 3.57
C GLY A 414 11.16 -1.95 2.36
N VAL A 415 10.23 -2.02 1.40
CA VAL A 415 10.19 -1.13 0.22
C VAL A 415 9.89 0.31 0.65
N ILE A 416 8.89 0.53 1.51
CA ILE A 416 8.53 1.87 2.00
C ILE A 416 9.74 2.53 2.65
N ASN A 417 10.35 1.89 3.65
CA ASN A 417 11.47 2.46 4.42
C ASN A 417 12.75 2.64 3.60
N ASN A 418 12.91 1.90 2.50
CA ASN A 418 14.03 2.10 1.59
C ASN A 418 13.81 3.28 0.63
N ASN A 419 12.56 3.60 0.28
CA ASN A 419 12.25 4.66 -0.68
C ASN A 419 11.94 6.00 -0.02
N PHE A 420 11.39 5.99 1.22
CA PHE A 420 10.88 7.17 1.88
C PHE A 420 11.40 7.32 3.31
N ASP A 421 11.72 8.57 3.66
CA ASP A 421 11.80 9.01 5.05
C ASP A 421 10.37 9.31 5.52
N VAL A 422 9.84 8.44 6.40
CA VAL A 422 8.44 8.49 6.81
C VAL A 422 8.18 9.67 7.74
N ILE A 423 7.31 10.58 7.31
CA ILE A 423 6.97 11.80 8.04
C ILE A 423 6.24 11.45 9.34
N ARG A 424 6.61 12.14 10.44
CA ARG A 424 5.86 12.17 11.69
C ARG A 424 5.18 13.52 11.82
N VAL A 425 3.88 13.52 12.09
CA VAL A 425 3.06 14.75 12.19
C VAL A 425 2.62 15.04 13.62
N ILE A 426 2.94 14.15 14.54
CA ILE A 426 2.78 14.32 16.00
C ILE A 426 4.10 13.96 16.72
N GLU A 427 4.30 14.54 17.89
CA GLU A 427 5.45 14.32 18.78
C GLU A 427 5.15 13.25 19.85
#